data_ad933800128aab75485d4d9ed5689d8f
#
_entry.id   ad933800128aab75485d4d9ed5689d8f
#
_cell.length_a   1.000
_cell.length_b   1.000
_cell.length_c   1.000
_cell.angle_alpha   90.00
_cell.angle_beta   90.00
_cell.angle_gamma   90.00
#
_symmetry.space_group_name_H-M   'P 1'
#
loop_
_entity.id
_entity.type
_entity.pdbx_description
1 polymer ?
#
loop_
_entity_poly.entity_id
_entity_poly.type
_entity_poly.pdbx_seq_one_letter_code
_entity_poly.pdbx_strand_id
1 'polypeptide(L)'
;MTPTEIEEWKCPVHYVAHHAFLRPEKKSTPARIVFNSSASYAGHALNDYWYKGPNLLNNLSGFAIQFLENLVAICGDIAKMYHMIIIPKDDQQVHRFLRRNFEVNWQKNAYVKTVLTFGDQPEHAMAITAMRKTAKMKEEDKAKAVEAILKNAYADDICNSVQNA
;
A
#
# COMPACT_ATOMS: atom_id res chain seq x y z
N MET A 1 -19.37 6.70 3.83
CA MET A 1 -20.19 7.64 3.06
C MET A 1 -21.63 7.19 3.08
N THR A 2 -22.54 8.11 3.32
CA THR A 2 -23.98 7.87 3.21
C THR A 2 -24.39 7.77 1.74
N PRO A 3 -25.53 7.14 1.40
CA PRO A 3 -26.05 7.13 0.04
C PRO A 3 -26.18 8.54 -0.57
N THR A 4 -26.60 9.52 0.20
CA THR A 4 -26.75 10.92 -0.21
C THR A 4 -25.40 11.55 -0.60
N GLU A 5 -24.33 11.32 0.19
CA GLU A 5 -22.99 11.83 -0.14
C GLU A 5 -22.43 11.21 -1.43
N ILE A 6 -22.86 9.99 -1.78
CA ILE A 6 -22.45 9.32 -3.00
C ILE A 6 -23.12 9.94 -4.24
N GLU A 7 -24.37 10.33 -4.13
CA GLU A 7 -25.17 10.91 -5.24
C GLU A 7 -24.78 12.37 -5.53
N GLU A 8 -24.40 13.14 -4.52
CA GLU A 8 -24.04 14.56 -4.67
C GLU A 8 -22.60 14.78 -5.18
N TRP A 9 -21.79 13.72 -5.29
CA TRP A 9 -20.39 13.85 -5.69
C TRP A 9 -20.24 14.18 -7.19
N LYS A 10 -19.68 15.35 -7.50
CA LYS A 10 -19.56 15.86 -8.87
C LYS A 10 -18.23 15.52 -9.57
N CYS A 11 -17.24 14.98 -8.84
CA CYS A 11 -15.95 14.60 -9.40
C CYS A 11 -15.98 13.18 -9.99
N PRO A 12 -14.99 12.80 -10.82
CA PRO A 12 -14.89 11.45 -11.34
C PRO A 12 -14.95 10.38 -10.26
N VAL A 13 -15.69 9.31 -10.52
CA VAL A 13 -15.79 8.15 -9.64
C VAL A 13 -15.42 6.89 -10.40
N HIS A 14 -14.76 5.96 -9.70
CA HIS A 14 -14.47 4.64 -10.25
C HIS A 14 -14.77 3.57 -9.21
N TYR A 15 -15.27 2.41 -9.67
CA TYR A 15 -15.54 1.26 -8.83
C TYR A 15 -14.53 0.16 -9.12
N VAL A 16 -13.61 -0.05 -8.17
CA VAL A 16 -12.54 -1.03 -8.31
C VAL A 16 -13.07 -2.44 -8.16
N ALA A 17 -12.75 -3.30 -9.12
CA ALA A 17 -13.02 -4.72 -9.02
C ALA A 17 -12.21 -5.35 -7.87
N HIS A 18 -12.82 -6.28 -7.14
CA HIS A 18 -12.16 -6.95 -6.03
C HIS A 18 -12.64 -8.40 -5.89
N HIS A 19 -11.80 -9.23 -5.27
CA HIS A 19 -12.12 -10.60 -4.94
C HIS A 19 -11.49 -11.01 -3.61
N ALA A 20 -12.02 -12.03 -2.99
CA ALA A 20 -11.43 -12.61 -1.79
C ALA A 20 -10.40 -13.68 -2.19
N PHE A 21 -9.22 -13.59 -1.59
CA PHE A 21 -8.21 -14.63 -1.64
C PHE A 21 -8.18 -15.34 -0.28
N LEU A 22 -8.55 -16.62 -0.27
CA LEU A 22 -8.68 -17.41 0.95
C LEU A 22 -7.42 -18.23 1.19
N ARG A 23 -6.90 -18.16 2.42
CA ARG A 23 -5.80 -18.99 2.95
C ARG A 23 -6.23 -19.59 4.29
N PRO A 24 -7.06 -20.63 4.28
CA PRO A 24 -7.61 -21.21 5.50
C PRO A 24 -6.54 -21.73 6.46
N GLU A 25 -5.36 -22.09 5.94
CA GLU A 25 -4.20 -22.54 6.70
C GLU A 25 -3.53 -21.43 7.54
N LYS A 26 -3.74 -20.16 7.20
CA LYS A 26 -3.18 -19.03 7.93
C LYS A 26 -4.13 -18.53 9.02
N LYS A 27 -3.76 -18.76 10.30
CA LYS A 27 -4.55 -18.32 11.46
C LYS A 27 -4.70 -16.80 11.57
N SER A 28 -3.68 -16.02 11.17
CA SER A 28 -3.68 -14.56 11.34
C SER A 28 -4.50 -13.80 10.29
N THR A 29 -4.57 -14.29 9.07
CA THR A 29 -5.26 -13.65 7.93
C THR A 29 -5.81 -14.71 6.97
N PRO A 30 -6.89 -15.41 7.36
CA PRO A 30 -7.44 -16.49 6.54
C PRO A 30 -8.10 -15.97 5.26
N ALA A 31 -8.48 -14.70 5.19
CA ALA A 31 -9.06 -14.06 4.02
C ALA A 31 -8.39 -12.71 3.75
N ARG A 32 -8.05 -12.47 2.50
CA ARG A 32 -7.55 -11.17 2.03
C ARG A 32 -8.45 -10.67 0.91
N ILE A 33 -8.86 -9.42 0.97
CA ILE A 33 -9.54 -8.75 -0.14
C ILE A 33 -8.44 -8.18 -1.04
N VAL A 34 -8.46 -8.62 -2.30
CA VAL A 34 -7.55 -8.14 -3.35
C VAL A 34 -8.34 -7.21 -4.27
N PHE A 35 -7.86 -5.99 -4.41
CA PHE A 35 -8.39 -5.00 -5.34
C PHE A 35 -7.60 -5.05 -6.64
N ASN A 36 -8.27 -4.88 -7.77
CA ASN A 36 -7.65 -4.95 -9.09
C ASN A 36 -7.88 -3.65 -9.87
N SER A 37 -6.98 -2.70 -9.68
CA SER A 37 -7.01 -1.40 -10.38
C SER A 37 -6.63 -1.48 -11.87
N SER A 38 -6.14 -2.66 -12.32
CA SER A 38 -5.89 -2.95 -13.73
C SER A 38 -7.08 -3.63 -14.43
N ALA A 39 -8.17 -3.93 -13.69
CA ALA A 39 -9.37 -4.48 -14.31
C ALA A 39 -10.02 -3.44 -15.22
N SER A 40 -10.13 -3.78 -16.51
CA SER A 40 -10.74 -2.90 -17.50
C SER A 40 -12.26 -3.05 -17.54
N TYR A 41 -12.97 -1.94 -17.58
CA TYR A 41 -14.39 -1.85 -17.88
C TYR A 41 -14.63 -0.82 -18.98
N ALA A 42 -15.36 -1.19 -20.02
CA ALA A 42 -15.59 -0.35 -21.20
C ALA A 42 -14.31 0.24 -21.83
N GLY A 43 -13.21 -0.50 -21.77
CA GLY A 43 -11.90 -0.09 -22.31
C GLY A 43 -11.06 0.78 -21.38
N HIS A 44 -11.48 1.02 -20.14
CA HIS A 44 -10.79 1.88 -19.16
C HIS A 44 -10.45 1.10 -17.90
N ALA A 45 -9.20 1.18 -17.45
CA ALA A 45 -8.76 0.70 -16.14
C ALA A 45 -8.30 1.88 -15.28
N LEU A 46 -8.43 1.79 -13.96
CA LEU A 46 -7.99 2.87 -13.07
C LEU A 46 -6.51 3.17 -13.24
N ASN A 47 -5.69 2.14 -13.42
CA ASN A 47 -4.24 2.28 -13.62
C ASN A 47 -3.86 3.03 -14.90
N ASP A 48 -4.73 3.16 -15.89
CA ASP A 48 -4.46 3.94 -17.10
C ASP A 48 -4.43 5.44 -16.84
N TYR A 49 -5.05 5.88 -15.74
CA TYR A 49 -5.17 7.29 -15.34
C TYR A 49 -4.21 7.68 -14.21
N TRP A 50 -3.50 6.71 -13.63
CA TRP A 50 -2.54 6.97 -12.57
C TRP A 50 -1.15 7.31 -13.10
N TYR A 51 -0.55 8.34 -12.52
CA TYR A 51 0.88 8.57 -12.70
C TYR A 51 1.68 7.62 -11.81
N LYS A 52 2.50 6.77 -12.40
CA LYS A 52 3.28 5.72 -11.72
C LYS A 52 4.23 6.26 -10.65
N GLY A 53 4.73 7.48 -10.86
CA GLY A 53 5.79 8.04 -10.03
C GLY A 53 7.18 7.46 -10.31
N PRO A 54 8.22 8.01 -9.66
CA PRO A 54 9.60 7.55 -9.84
C PRO A 54 9.83 6.19 -9.17
N ASN A 55 10.79 5.43 -9.69
CA ASN A 55 11.28 4.25 -9.00
C ASN A 55 12.18 4.68 -7.84
N LEU A 56 11.67 4.55 -6.62
CA LEU A 56 12.35 4.91 -5.38
C LEU A 56 12.91 3.69 -4.61
N LEU A 57 12.80 2.49 -5.16
CA LEU A 57 13.37 1.29 -4.55
C LEU A 57 14.90 1.40 -4.52
N ASN A 58 15.50 0.98 -3.43
CA ASN A 58 16.93 0.86 -3.33
C ASN A 58 17.43 -0.26 -4.28
N ASN A 59 18.69 -0.20 -4.67
CA ASN A 59 19.28 -1.25 -5.50
C ASN A 59 19.34 -2.57 -4.72
N LEU A 60 18.69 -3.62 -5.23
CA LEU A 60 18.58 -4.91 -4.54
C LEU A 60 19.94 -5.57 -4.29
N SER A 61 20.87 -5.46 -5.23
CA SER A 61 22.22 -6.02 -5.05
C SER A 61 22.99 -5.27 -3.96
N GLY A 62 22.91 -3.94 -3.95
CA GLY A 62 23.53 -3.13 -2.89
C GLY A 62 22.92 -3.42 -1.52
N PHE A 63 21.60 -3.55 -1.43
CA PHE A 63 20.88 -3.97 -0.24
C PHE A 63 21.35 -5.35 0.27
N ALA A 64 21.47 -6.35 -0.62
CA ALA A 64 21.93 -7.69 -0.24
C ALA A 64 23.40 -7.69 0.24
N ILE A 65 24.28 -6.93 -0.39
CA ILE A 65 25.68 -6.81 0.01
C ILE A 65 25.79 -6.20 1.41
N GLN A 66 25.09 -5.11 1.69
CA GLN A 66 25.08 -4.46 2.99
C GLN A 66 24.52 -5.37 4.10
N PHE A 67 23.50 -6.17 3.76
CA PHE A 67 22.96 -7.16 4.70
C PHE A 67 23.97 -8.25 5.10
N LEU A 68 24.90 -8.60 4.21
CA LEU A 68 25.93 -9.63 4.42
C LEU A 68 27.25 -9.06 4.99
N GLU A 69 27.34 -7.75 5.21
CA GLU A 69 28.59 -7.08 5.58
C GLU A 69 29.07 -7.45 7.00
N ASN A 70 28.15 -7.71 7.93
CA ASN A 70 28.45 -7.94 9.33
C ASN A 70 27.91 -9.29 9.83
N LEU A 71 28.35 -9.67 11.06
CA LEU A 71 28.08 -11.00 11.61
C LEU A 71 26.65 -11.21 12.10
N VAL A 72 25.96 -10.15 12.54
CA VAL A 72 24.62 -10.24 13.11
C VAL A 72 23.61 -9.58 12.18
N ALA A 73 22.70 -10.37 11.63
CA ALA A 73 21.65 -9.90 10.77
C ALA A 73 20.43 -9.43 11.56
N ILE A 74 19.88 -8.27 11.21
CA ILE A 74 18.66 -7.69 11.77
C ILE A 74 17.68 -7.48 10.63
N CYS A 75 16.49 -8.09 10.73
CA CYS A 75 15.41 -7.90 9.78
C CYS A 75 14.15 -7.40 10.47
N GLY A 76 13.44 -6.51 9.82
CA GLY A 76 12.16 -5.99 10.25
C GLY A 76 11.23 -5.82 9.07
N ASP A 77 9.92 -5.94 9.32
CA ASP A 77 8.85 -5.72 8.34
C ASP A 77 7.97 -4.56 8.80
N ILE A 78 7.59 -3.68 7.87
CA ILE A 78 6.63 -2.62 8.16
C ILE A 78 5.23 -3.16 7.95
N ALA A 79 4.65 -3.65 9.04
CA ALA A 79 3.33 -4.27 9.02
C ALA A 79 2.28 -3.34 8.40
N LYS A 80 1.62 -3.83 7.34
CA LYS A 80 0.55 -3.11 6.63
C LYS A 80 0.98 -1.73 6.10
N MET A 81 2.23 -1.56 5.66
CA MET A 81 2.80 -0.28 5.21
C MET A 81 1.84 0.54 4.34
N TYR A 82 1.27 -0.04 3.30
CA TYR A 82 0.34 0.65 2.40
C TYR A 82 -0.94 1.13 3.12
N HIS A 83 -1.48 0.34 4.03
CA HIS A 83 -2.70 0.69 4.77
C HIS A 83 -2.48 1.78 5.83
N MET A 84 -1.24 2.15 6.10
CA MET A 84 -0.91 3.28 7.00
C MET A 84 -0.94 4.63 6.27
N ILE A 85 -1.13 4.63 4.94
CA ILE A 85 -1.11 5.84 4.11
C ILE A 85 -2.55 6.20 3.76
N ILE A 86 -2.99 7.35 4.27
CA ILE A 86 -4.33 7.87 4.02
C ILE A 86 -4.33 8.60 2.67
N ILE A 87 -5.30 8.27 1.83
CA ILE A 87 -5.53 8.94 0.55
C ILE A 87 -6.35 10.22 0.79
N PRO A 88 -6.05 11.36 0.13
CA PRO A 88 -6.88 12.55 0.18
C PRO A 88 -8.33 12.26 -0.20
N LYS A 89 -9.28 12.97 0.43
CA LYS A 89 -10.72 12.68 0.25
C LYS A 89 -11.18 12.70 -1.20
N ASP A 90 -10.64 13.61 -2.00
CA ASP A 90 -10.99 13.75 -3.41
C ASP A 90 -10.53 12.55 -4.23
N ASP A 91 -9.34 12.03 -3.94
CA ASP A 91 -8.78 10.85 -4.60
C ASP A 91 -9.40 9.53 -4.12
N GLN A 92 -10.06 9.51 -2.95
CA GLN A 92 -10.73 8.32 -2.44
C GLN A 92 -11.90 7.88 -3.34
N GLN A 93 -12.50 8.80 -4.09
CA GLN A 93 -13.71 8.52 -4.87
C GLN A 93 -13.47 7.59 -6.07
N VAL A 94 -12.24 7.48 -6.52
CA VAL A 94 -11.86 6.51 -7.55
C VAL A 94 -11.54 5.12 -6.98
N HIS A 95 -11.55 4.98 -5.66
CA HIS A 95 -11.38 3.71 -4.94
C HIS A 95 -12.68 3.20 -4.32
N ARG A 96 -13.83 3.46 -4.94
CA ARG A 96 -15.10 2.88 -4.53
C ARG A 96 -15.14 1.39 -4.87
N PHE A 97 -15.85 0.62 -4.06
CA PHE A 97 -16.14 -0.78 -4.34
C PHE A 97 -17.54 -1.14 -3.86
N LEU A 98 -18.12 -2.15 -4.50
CA LEU A 98 -19.47 -2.62 -4.18
C LEU A 98 -19.37 -3.91 -3.37
N ARG A 99 -20.10 -3.97 -2.26
CA ARG A 99 -20.22 -5.18 -1.45
C ARG A 99 -21.67 -5.60 -1.30
N ARG A 100 -21.93 -6.88 -1.50
CA ARG A 100 -23.15 -7.58 -1.08
C ARG A 100 -22.76 -8.59 -0.01
N ASN A 101 -23.57 -8.78 1.01
CA ASN A 101 -23.32 -9.75 2.08
C ASN A 101 -23.62 -11.20 1.65
N PHE A 102 -23.13 -11.59 0.45
CA PHE A 102 -23.35 -12.90 -0.20
C PHE A 102 -24.82 -13.20 -0.57
N GLU A 103 -25.73 -12.25 -0.42
CA GLU A 103 -27.13 -12.40 -0.80
C GLU A 103 -27.42 -11.67 -2.11
N VAL A 104 -27.85 -12.45 -3.12
CA VAL A 104 -28.05 -11.94 -4.49
C VAL A 104 -29.14 -10.85 -4.54
N ASN A 105 -30.10 -10.92 -3.62
CA ASN A 105 -31.25 -10.01 -3.54
C ASN A 105 -31.02 -8.77 -2.67
N TRP A 106 -29.87 -8.67 -1.98
CA TRP A 106 -29.58 -7.50 -1.17
C TRP A 106 -29.11 -6.32 -2.01
N GLN A 107 -29.50 -5.12 -1.55
CA GLN A 107 -29.05 -3.86 -2.14
C GLN A 107 -27.51 -3.78 -2.07
N LYS A 108 -26.91 -3.38 -3.19
CA LYS A 108 -25.47 -3.15 -3.27
C LYS A 108 -25.11 -1.95 -2.41
N ASN A 109 -24.23 -2.14 -1.44
CA ASN A 109 -23.65 -1.04 -0.68
C ASN A 109 -22.35 -0.61 -1.34
N ALA A 110 -22.22 0.69 -1.57
CA ALA A 110 -20.98 1.28 -2.02
C ALA A 110 -20.12 1.68 -0.81
N TYR A 111 -18.88 1.25 -0.83
CA TYR A 111 -17.85 1.61 0.13
C TYR A 111 -16.76 2.38 -0.58
N VAL A 112 -16.02 3.16 0.19
CA VAL A 112 -14.84 3.85 -0.31
C VAL A 112 -13.61 3.40 0.45
N LYS A 113 -12.52 3.20 -0.23
CA LYS A 113 -11.25 2.89 0.40
C LYS A 113 -10.52 4.18 0.72
N THR A 114 -10.13 4.35 1.98
CA THR A 114 -9.54 5.59 2.50
C THR A 114 -8.02 5.53 2.59
N VAL A 115 -7.44 4.36 2.33
CA VAL A 115 -6.00 4.10 2.44
C VAL A 115 -5.46 3.52 1.14
N LEU A 116 -4.16 3.67 0.93
CA LEU A 116 -3.47 3.17 -0.25
C LEU A 116 -3.72 1.67 -0.45
N THR A 117 -3.86 1.27 -1.69
CA THR A 117 -4.27 -0.10 -2.07
C THR A 117 -3.18 -0.79 -2.85
N PHE A 118 -2.96 -2.06 -2.56
CA PHE A 118 -2.17 -2.92 -3.44
C PHE A 118 -2.82 -3.02 -4.81
N GLY A 119 -2.00 -2.89 -5.87
CA GLY A 119 -2.43 -2.93 -7.25
C GLY A 119 -2.62 -1.58 -7.92
N ASP A 120 -2.56 -0.48 -7.15
CA ASP A 120 -2.53 0.86 -7.70
C ASP A 120 -1.12 1.18 -8.25
N GLN A 121 -1.05 1.74 -9.44
CA GLN A 121 0.22 1.99 -10.12
C GLN A 121 1.21 2.86 -9.32
N PRO A 122 0.80 3.90 -8.57
CA PRO A 122 1.70 4.75 -7.76
C PRO A 122 2.03 4.18 -6.37
N GLU A 123 1.52 3.02 -6.00
CA GLU A 123 1.57 2.51 -4.62
C GLU A 123 2.98 2.51 -4.02
N HIS A 124 3.96 1.99 -4.74
CA HIS A 124 5.35 1.90 -4.28
C HIS A 124 5.99 3.28 -4.09
N ALA A 125 5.82 4.17 -5.07
CA ALA A 125 6.37 5.53 -5.00
C ALA A 125 5.79 6.30 -3.82
N MET A 126 4.48 6.21 -3.60
CA MET A 126 3.79 6.85 -2.47
C MET A 126 4.24 6.27 -1.13
N ALA A 127 4.30 4.95 -1.01
CA ALA A 127 4.68 4.28 0.22
C ALA A 127 6.12 4.59 0.63
N ILE A 128 7.07 4.48 -0.30
CA ILE A 128 8.47 4.80 -0.02
C ILE A 128 8.66 6.27 0.29
N THR A 129 7.94 7.17 -0.40
CA THR A 129 7.99 8.61 -0.10
C THR A 129 7.50 8.91 1.31
N ALA A 130 6.38 8.32 1.72
CA ALA A 130 5.81 8.48 3.06
C ALA A 130 6.77 7.93 4.13
N MET A 131 7.33 6.75 3.92
CA MET A 131 8.31 6.13 4.81
C MET A 131 9.55 7.01 4.98
N ARG A 132 10.16 7.46 3.88
CA ARG A 132 11.35 8.31 3.91
C ARG A 132 11.08 9.66 4.57
N LYS A 133 9.92 10.27 4.32
CA LYS A 133 9.52 11.52 4.96
C LYS A 133 9.35 11.32 6.48
N THR A 134 8.68 10.26 6.90
CA THR A 134 8.50 9.92 8.33
C THR A 134 9.83 9.67 9.02
N ALA A 135 10.75 8.96 8.37
CA ALA A 135 12.09 8.73 8.91
C ALA A 135 12.82 10.07 9.14
N LYS A 136 12.88 10.93 8.12
CA LYS A 136 13.54 12.25 8.23
C LYS A 136 12.96 13.15 9.33
N MET A 137 11.68 13.07 9.62
CA MET A 137 11.07 13.82 10.73
C MET A 137 11.57 13.39 12.12
N LYS A 138 12.28 12.26 12.22
CA LYS A 138 12.85 11.70 13.46
C LYS A 138 14.38 11.69 13.45
N GLU A 139 15.02 12.36 12.52
CA GLU A 139 16.48 12.33 12.31
C GLU A 139 17.26 12.85 13.50
N GLU A 140 16.78 13.90 14.16
CA GLU A 140 17.43 14.49 15.36
C GLU A 140 17.51 13.49 16.51
N ASP A 141 16.48 12.67 16.72
CA ASP A 141 16.41 11.75 17.85
C ASP A 141 17.03 10.38 17.56
N LYS A 142 17.02 9.94 16.29
CA LYS A 142 17.30 8.54 15.92
C LYS A 142 18.08 8.40 14.61
N ALA A 143 19.15 9.16 14.44
CA ALA A 143 19.93 9.24 13.20
C ALA A 143 20.33 7.87 12.61
N LYS A 144 20.81 6.92 13.44
CA LYS A 144 21.18 5.57 12.97
C LYS A 144 19.99 4.78 12.42
N ALA A 145 18.82 4.88 13.06
CA ALA A 145 17.61 4.20 12.61
C ALA A 145 17.10 4.83 11.30
N VAL A 146 17.17 6.14 11.17
CA VAL A 146 16.83 6.87 9.96
C VAL A 146 17.74 6.46 8.81
N GLU A 147 19.04 6.41 9.02
CA GLU A 147 20.01 5.94 8.03
C GLU A 147 19.71 4.50 7.57
N ALA A 148 19.41 3.59 8.50
CA ALA A 148 19.02 2.23 8.18
C ALA A 148 17.76 2.18 7.32
N ILE A 149 16.72 2.95 7.64
CA ILE A 149 15.49 3.03 6.83
C ILE A 149 15.79 3.60 5.44
N LEU A 150 16.60 4.63 5.32
CA LEU A 150 16.86 5.28 4.04
C LEU A 150 17.73 4.45 3.11
N LYS A 151 18.70 3.68 3.65
CA LYS A 151 19.67 2.92 2.89
C LYS A 151 19.32 1.43 2.77
N ASN A 152 18.76 0.84 3.83
CA ASN A 152 18.62 -0.60 4.00
C ASN A 152 17.15 -1.05 4.02
N ALA A 153 16.22 -0.25 3.50
CA ALA A 153 14.86 -0.67 3.25
C ALA A 153 14.66 -1.07 1.77
N TYR A 154 14.00 -2.19 1.55
CA TYR A 154 13.52 -2.61 0.25
C TYR A 154 12.02 -2.90 0.34
N ALA A 155 11.20 -2.00 -0.22
CA ALA A 155 9.75 -1.96 -0.01
C ALA A 155 9.40 -1.86 1.49
N ASP A 156 8.73 -2.86 2.04
CA ASP A 156 8.30 -2.98 3.44
C ASP A 156 9.34 -3.71 4.34
N ASP A 157 10.35 -4.34 3.75
CA ASP A 157 11.42 -5.02 4.48
C ASP A 157 12.58 -4.07 4.78
N ILE A 158 13.04 -4.08 6.02
CA ILE A 158 14.25 -3.38 6.48
C ILE A 158 15.23 -4.45 6.94
N CYS A 159 16.36 -4.58 6.25
CA CYS A 159 17.40 -5.54 6.61
C CYS A 159 18.73 -4.82 6.79
N ASN A 160 19.35 -5.04 7.92
CA ASN A 160 20.65 -4.47 8.26
C ASN A 160 21.54 -5.53 8.90
N SER A 161 22.83 -5.26 8.99
CA SER A 161 23.74 -6.08 9.73
C SER A 161 24.60 -5.25 10.67
N VAL A 162 24.98 -5.82 11.81
CA VAL A 162 25.83 -5.20 12.84
C VAL A 162 26.92 -6.15 13.28
N GLN A 163 28.03 -5.61 13.76
CA GLN A 163 29.17 -6.43 14.20
C GLN A 163 28.88 -7.17 15.49
N ASN A 164 28.14 -6.55 16.42
CA ASN A 164 27.77 -7.11 17.73
C ASN A 164 26.29 -6.86 18.00
N ALA A 165 25.64 -7.77 18.73
CA ALA A 165 24.27 -7.67 19.18
C ALA A 165 24.12 -6.78 20.41
#